data_b8ea81089f0b3186b1fbd4d743ffaa22
#
_entry.id   b8ea81089f0b3186b1fbd4d743ffaa22
#
_cell.length_a   1.000
_cell.length_b   1.000
_cell.length_c   1.000
_cell.angle_alpha   90.00
_cell.angle_beta   90.00
_cell.angle_gamma   90.00
#
_symmetry.space_group_name_H-M   'P 1'
#
loop_
_entity.id
_entity.type
_entity.pdbx_description
1 polymer ?
#
loop_
_entity_poly.entity_id
_entity_poly.type
_entity_poly.pdbx_seq_one_letter_code
_entity_poly.pdbx_strand_id
1 'polypeptide(L)' 'ILLPEGHNADAFRTLALEHFNISYGASFGPYAGKYFRIGHLGDTNDATIIGALAATEMALSLAGVPHKKGGVQVAMDYLI' A
#
# COMPACT_ATOMS: atom_id res chain seq x y z
N ILE A 1 4.18 -2.96 -5.97
CA ILE A 1 3.04 -2.19 -6.51
C ILE A 1 3.56 -0.96 -7.23
N LEU A 2 3.26 -0.88 -8.50
CA LEU A 2 3.69 0.22 -9.37
C LEU A 2 2.68 1.36 -9.33
N LEU A 3 3.15 2.59 -9.10
CA LEU A 3 2.28 3.77 -9.11
C LEU A 3 2.15 4.33 -10.53
N PRO A 4 1.03 5.02 -10.83
CA PRO A 4 0.88 5.72 -12.10
C PRO A 4 1.95 6.79 -12.28
N GLU A 5 2.25 7.12 -13.54
CA GLU A 5 3.19 8.17 -13.87
C GLU A 5 2.77 9.51 -13.25
N GLY A 6 3.73 10.26 -12.75
CA GLY A 6 3.47 11.52 -12.05
C GLY A 6 3.30 11.38 -10.54
N HIS A 7 3.31 10.16 -10.01
CA HIS A 7 3.20 9.91 -8.57
C HIS A 7 4.51 9.32 -8.03
N ASN A 8 4.94 9.78 -6.86
CA ASN A 8 6.18 9.36 -6.24
C ASN A 8 5.90 8.36 -5.12
N ALA A 9 6.47 7.15 -5.24
CA ALA A 9 6.24 6.08 -4.25
C ALA A 9 6.88 6.41 -2.89
N ASP A 10 8.00 7.12 -2.86
CA ASP A 10 8.64 7.47 -1.59
C ASP A 10 7.81 8.51 -0.83
N ALA A 11 7.21 9.46 -1.52
CA ALA A 11 6.28 10.41 -0.91
C ALA A 11 5.04 9.69 -0.36
N PHE A 12 4.51 8.72 -1.10
CA PHE A 12 3.40 7.87 -0.66
C PHE A 12 3.78 7.08 0.61
N ARG A 13 4.98 6.50 0.63
CA ARG A 13 5.46 5.73 1.79
C ARG A 13 5.56 6.62 3.04
N THR A 14 6.08 7.84 2.90
CA THR A 14 6.16 8.80 4.00
C THR A 14 4.78 9.14 4.53
N LEU A 15 3.83 9.42 3.66
CA LEU A 15 2.45 9.73 4.03
C LEU A 15 1.81 8.57 4.80
N ALA A 16 1.97 7.34 4.31
CA ALA A 16 1.42 6.15 4.95
C ALA A 16 2.02 5.93 6.35
N LEU A 17 3.31 6.16 6.51
CA LEU A 17 3.97 6.04 7.81
C LEU A 17 3.44 7.08 8.79
N GLU A 18 3.30 8.34 8.37
CA GLU A 18 2.84 9.43 9.23
C GLU A 18 1.38 9.28 9.65
N HIS A 19 0.51 8.88 8.73
CA HIS A 19 -0.95 8.84 8.98
C HIS A 19 -1.45 7.50 9.48
N PHE A 20 -0.83 6.40 9.09
CA PHE A 20 -1.33 5.06 9.39
C PHE A 20 -0.32 4.17 10.10
N ASN A 21 0.88 4.69 10.34
CA ASN A 21 1.97 3.93 10.96
C ASN A 21 2.30 2.63 10.18
N ILE A 22 2.23 2.71 8.87
CA ILE A 22 2.53 1.59 7.97
C ILE A 22 3.85 1.86 7.26
N SER A 23 4.77 0.88 7.32
CA SER A 23 6.07 0.95 6.63
C SER A 23 6.08 0.03 5.42
N TYR A 24 6.39 0.58 4.25
CA TYR A 24 6.54 -0.17 3.01
C TYR A 24 8.00 -0.21 2.59
N GLY A 25 8.34 -1.24 1.80
CA GLY A 25 9.67 -1.31 1.20
C GLY A 25 9.85 -0.33 0.05
N ALA A 26 11.07 0.19 -0.08
CA ALA A 26 11.41 1.12 -1.16
C ALA A 26 11.69 0.39 -2.47
N SER A 27 11.58 1.09 -3.59
CA SER A 27 12.00 0.60 -4.89
C SER A 27 13.52 0.71 -5.06
N PHE A 28 14.06 -0.05 -6.00
CA PHE A 28 15.50 -0.16 -6.23
C PHE A 28 15.91 0.35 -7.60
N GLY A 29 17.16 0.86 -7.69
CA GLY A 29 17.84 1.17 -8.92
C GLY A 29 17.08 2.15 -9.80
N PRO A 30 16.95 1.86 -11.12
CA PRO A 30 16.29 2.79 -12.05
C PRO A 30 14.81 2.98 -11.78
N TYR A 31 14.22 2.18 -10.89
CA TYR A 31 12.80 2.28 -10.53
C TYR A 31 12.56 3.04 -9.23
N ALA A 32 13.59 3.71 -8.69
CA ALA A 32 13.46 4.46 -7.45
C ALA A 32 12.32 5.47 -7.52
N GLY A 33 11.44 5.47 -6.51
CA GLY A 33 10.28 6.34 -6.44
C GLY A 33 9.09 5.95 -7.32
N LYS A 34 9.18 4.84 -8.06
CA LYS A 34 8.13 4.43 -9.00
C LYS A 34 7.20 3.34 -8.45
N TYR A 35 7.68 2.53 -7.50
CA TYR A 35 6.87 1.49 -6.87
C TYR A 35 7.20 1.38 -5.39
N PHE A 36 6.35 0.68 -4.67
CA PHE A 36 6.61 0.30 -3.29
C PHE A 36 6.31 -1.19 -3.09
N ARG A 37 6.81 -1.76 -2.00
CA ARG A 37 6.65 -3.18 -1.70
C ARG A 37 5.91 -3.36 -0.39
N ILE A 38 5.00 -4.33 -0.35
CA ILE A 38 4.32 -4.74 0.87
C ILE A 38 4.97 -6.03 1.35
N GLY A 39 5.61 -5.99 2.53
CA GLY A 39 6.20 -7.18 3.13
C GLY A 39 5.12 -8.04 3.80
N HIS A 40 5.25 -9.34 3.68
CA HIS A 40 4.33 -10.29 4.31
C HIS A 40 5.09 -11.48 4.91
N LEU A 41 6.18 -11.17 5.62
CA LEU A 41 6.99 -12.17 6.32
C LEU A 41 6.64 -12.18 7.81
N GLY A 42 6.90 -13.33 8.47
CA GLY A 42 6.68 -13.47 9.92
C GLY A 42 5.23 -13.84 10.27
N ASP A 43 4.73 -13.26 11.34
CA ASP A 43 3.42 -13.62 11.92
C ASP A 43 2.24 -13.00 11.14
N THR A 44 2.30 -13.00 9.83
CA THR A 44 1.23 -12.49 8.99
C THR A 44 0.02 -13.42 9.05
N ASN A 45 -1.16 -12.86 9.31
CA ASN A 45 -2.42 -13.59 9.32
C ASN A 45 -3.50 -12.79 8.57
N ASP A 46 -4.71 -13.35 8.47
CA ASP A 46 -5.80 -12.72 7.73
C ASP A 46 -6.10 -11.30 8.23
N ALA A 47 -6.11 -11.10 9.54
CA ALA A 47 -6.41 -9.80 10.12
C ALA A 47 -5.32 -8.77 9.80
N THR A 48 -4.05 -9.16 9.87
CA THR A 48 -2.94 -8.25 9.56
C THR A 48 -2.88 -7.91 8.08
N ILE A 49 -3.17 -8.87 7.20
CA ILE A 49 -3.22 -8.64 5.76
C ILE A 49 -4.35 -7.67 5.41
N ILE A 50 -5.56 -7.90 5.94
CA ILE A 50 -6.71 -7.01 5.68
C ILE A 50 -6.42 -5.61 6.22
N GLY A 51 -5.83 -5.50 7.40
CA GLY A 51 -5.43 -4.22 7.96
C GLY A 51 -4.44 -3.47 7.06
N ALA A 52 -3.43 -4.17 6.54
CA ALA A 52 -2.45 -3.58 5.63
C ALA A 52 -3.10 -3.13 4.32
N LEU A 53 -3.99 -3.94 3.75
CA LEU A 53 -4.70 -3.58 2.52
C LEU A 53 -5.63 -2.39 2.73
N ALA A 54 -6.35 -2.35 3.86
CA ALA A 54 -7.23 -1.23 4.19
C ALA A 54 -6.44 0.07 4.36
N ALA A 55 -5.33 0.02 5.08
CA ALA A 55 -4.46 1.19 5.26
C ALA A 55 -3.89 1.65 3.91
N THR A 56 -3.50 0.73 3.04
CA THR A 56 -2.99 1.04 1.71
C THR A 56 -4.06 1.75 0.87
N GLU A 57 -5.29 1.25 0.86
CA GLU A 57 -6.38 1.88 0.11
C GLU A 57 -6.67 3.29 0.63
N MET A 58 -6.72 3.48 1.95
CA MET A 58 -6.91 4.79 2.56
C MET A 58 -5.76 5.74 2.23
N ALA A 59 -4.52 5.25 2.28
CA ALA A 59 -3.34 6.05 1.98
C ALA A 59 -3.31 6.48 0.51
N LEU A 60 -3.71 5.60 -0.41
CA LEU A 60 -3.81 5.94 -1.83
C LEU A 60 -4.84 7.06 -2.06
N SER A 61 -5.98 6.99 -1.38
CA SER A 61 -7.00 8.03 -1.45
C SER A 61 -6.50 9.35 -0.90
N LEU A 62 -5.82 9.33 0.25
CA LEU A 62 -5.28 10.52 0.88
C LEU A 62 -4.17 11.16 0.03
N ALA A 63 -3.35 10.35 -0.62
CA ALA A 63 -2.27 10.84 -1.48
C ALA A 63 -2.77 11.32 -2.85
N GLY A 64 -4.03 11.10 -3.18
CA GLY A 64 -4.57 11.47 -4.48
C GLY A 64 -4.09 10.59 -5.64
N VAL A 65 -3.64 9.37 -5.34
CA VAL A 65 -3.20 8.42 -6.36
C VAL A 65 -4.41 7.73 -6.99
N PRO A 66 -4.57 7.77 -8.33
CA PRO A 66 -5.67 7.06 -8.98
C PRO A 66 -5.60 5.55 -8.71
N HIS A 67 -6.70 4.97 -8.27
CA HIS A 67 -6.80 3.55 -7.99
C HIS A 67 -8.26 3.12 -8.00
N LYS A 68 -8.47 1.80 -8.13
CA LYS A 68 -9.82 1.24 -8.07
C LYS A 68 -10.13 0.91 -6.60
N LYS A 69 -11.21 1.50 -6.08
CA LYS A 69 -11.66 1.25 -4.71
C LYS A 69 -12.36 -0.09 -4.60
N GLY A 70 -12.40 -0.64 -3.39
CA GLY A 70 -13.13 -1.86 -3.09
C GLY A 70 -12.31 -3.13 -3.08
N GLY A 71 -10.98 -3.06 -3.30
CA GLY A 71 -10.11 -4.24 -3.27
C GLY A 71 -10.11 -4.92 -1.92
N VAL A 72 -10.20 -4.17 -0.83
CA VAL A 72 -10.25 -4.70 0.53
C VAL A 72 -11.52 -5.54 0.73
N GLN A 73 -12.66 -5.07 0.22
CA GLN A 73 -13.91 -5.80 0.31
C GLN A 73 -13.85 -7.13 -0.45
N VAL A 74 -13.24 -7.13 -1.62
CA VAL A 74 -13.03 -8.36 -2.41
C VAL A 74 -12.16 -9.34 -1.62
N ALA A 75 -11.08 -8.86 -1.01
CA ALA A 75 -10.20 -9.70 -0.21
C ALA A 75 -10.92 -10.29 1.00
N MET A 76 -11.74 -9.49 1.70
CA MET A 76 -12.52 -9.97 2.83
C MET A 76 -13.52 -11.05 2.40
N ASP A 77 -14.19 -10.85 1.28
CA ASP A 77 -15.14 -11.83 0.75
C ASP A 77 -14.46 -13.15 0.42
N TYR A 78 -13.24 -13.09 -0.11
CA TYR A 78 -12.45 -14.28 -0.41
C TYR A 78 -12.07 -15.06 0.85
N LEU A 79 -11.74 -14.36 1.94
CA LEU A 79 -11.28 -14.99 3.19
C LEU A 79 -12.41 -15.55 4.06
N ILE A 80 -13.63 -15.15 3.82
CA ILE A 80 -14.79 -15.69 4.51
C ILE A 80 -15.16 -17.05 3.92
#